data_540c2ccdc190237978716c5dc8147c46
#
_entry.id   540c2ccdc190237978716c5dc8147c46
#
_cell.length_a   1.000
_cell.length_b   1.000
_cell.length_c   1.000
_cell.angle_alpha   90.00
_cell.angle_beta   90.00
_cell.angle_gamma   90.00
#
_symmetry.space_group_name_H-M   'P 1'
#
loop_
_entity.id
_entity.type
_entity.pdbx_description
1 polymer ?
#
loop_
_entity_poly.entity_id
_entity_poly.type
_entity_poly.pdbx_seq_one_letter_code
_entity_poly.pdbx_strand_id
1 'polypeptide(L)'
;RRLLRTHPLTRVVNLDVLTYAGNLANLKDLEHDERYTFVRGDIRDADLLVELFEAHEFDAVVHLAAESHVDRSITNPLAFLETNILGTATLLNVAKQAWTTRGCMDRALFYHVSTDEVYGSLGDTGLFSETTPYDPRSPYSASKASSDHVVRAYHHTYGLPVVISNCSNNYGSHQFPEKLIPLMIRNIVDQRPLPVYGQGVNVRDWLWVEDHASAIDVILTRGWVGDTYNVGGLNEWRNIDLVHKLIELVDAQLGRPEGHSKALITFVTDRAGHDLRYAIDASHLEARLGWKPSVTFEEGLAGTVDWYLANGAWMDEVTSGEYQQYYEQHYANRG
;
A
#
# COMPACT_ATOMS: atom_id res chain seq x y z
N ARG A 1 12.10 8.42 -0.53
CA ARG A 1 13.14 8.75 0.47
C ARG A 1 14.21 7.68 0.57
N ARG A 2 13.83 6.41 0.84
CA ARG A 2 14.79 5.33 1.07
C ARG A 2 15.78 5.17 -0.08
N LEU A 3 15.31 5.04 -1.32
CA LEU A 3 16.18 4.88 -2.49
C LEU A 3 17.21 6.01 -2.62
N LEU A 4 16.78 7.27 -2.46
CA LEU A 4 17.68 8.42 -2.52
C LEU A 4 18.71 8.46 -1.37
N ARG A 5 18.34 7.92 -0.20
CA ARG A 5 19.22 7.81 0.98
C ARG A 5 20.24 6.68 0.84
N THR A 6 19.80 5.52 0.35
CA THR A 6 20.62 4.29 0.29
C THR A 6 21.44 4.19 -0.99
N HIS A 7 21.02 4.84 -2.08
CA HIS A 7 21.67 4.80 -3.39
C HIS A 7 22.00 6.20 -3.90
N PRO A 8 23.20 6.74 -3.58
CA PRO A 8 23.54 8.14 -3.88
C PRO A 8 23.52 8.53 -5.35
N LEU A 9 23.69 7.56 -6.26
CA LEU A 9 23.70 7.79 -7.71
C LEU A 9 22.33 7.61 -8.37
N THR A 10 21.32 7.14 -7.62
CA THR A 10 19.97 6.91 -8.15
C THR A 10 19.24 8.23 -8.35
N ARG A 11 18.58 8.36 -9.49
CA ARG A 11 17.58 9.40 -9.76
C ARG A 11 16.20 8.77 -9.72
N VAL A 12 15.23 9.48 -9.18
CA VAL A 12 13.85 9.01 -9.02
C VAL A 12 12.91 9.99 -9.73
N VAL A 13 12.16 9.49 -10.68
CA VAL A 13 11.01 10.20 -11.26
C VAL A 13 9.75 9.61 -10.64
N ASN A 14 9.01 10.41 -9.91
CA ASN A 14 7.76 10.04 -9.27
C ASN A 14 6.59 10.49 -10.13
N LEU A 15 5.92 9.53 -10.79
CA LEU A 15 4.70 9.76 -11.56
C LEU A 15 3.49 9.46 -10.68
N ASP A 16 2.63 10.44 -10.46
CA ASP A 16 1.38 10.29 -9.71
C ASP A 16 0.30 11.20 -10.30
N VAL A 17 -0.91 10.69 -10.44
CA VAL A 17 -2.05 11.45 -10.98
C VAL A 17 -2.62 12.42 -9.94
N LEU A 18 -2.27 12.25 -8.66
CA LEU A 18 -2.79 12.99 -7.51
C LEU A 18 -4.33 12.95 -7.45
N THR A 19 -4.87 11.73 -7.36
CA THR A 19 -6.28 11.54 -7.02
C THR A 19 -6.53 11.90 -5.55
N TYR A 20 -7.67 11.57 -5.01
CA TYR A 20 -8.11 11.96 -3.66
C TYR A 20 -7.13 11.65 -2.52
N ALA A 21 -6.33 10.60 -2.64
CA ALA A 21 -5.32 10.20 -1.65
C ALA A 21 -3.90 10.73 -1.96
N GLY A 22 -3.70 11.28 -3.15
CA GLY A 22 -2.41 11.84 -3.58
C GLY A 22 -2.13 13.18 -2.91
N ASN A 23 -0.96 13.32 -2.24
CA ASN A 23 -0.60 14.55 -1.54
C ASN A 23 0.89 14.82 -1.64
N LEU A 24 1.26 15.96 -2.26
CA LEU A 24 2.64 16.39 -2.41
C LEU A 24 3.31 16.75 -1.07
N ALA A 25 2.53 17.12 -0.04
CA ALA A 25 3.07 17.36 1.30
C ALA A 25 3.80 16.15 1.87
N ASN A 26 3.49 14.93 1.39
CA ASN A 26 4.19 13.71 1.80
C ASN A 26 5.68 13.73 1.44
N LEU A 27 6.10 14.48 0.43
CA LEU A 27 7.46 14.48 -0.11
C LEU A 27 8.07 15.90 -0.16
N LYS A 28 7.55 16.83 0.65
CA LYS A 28 8.02 18.21 0.70
C LYS A 28 9.52 18.33 1.03
N ASP A 29 10.05 17.41 1.80
CA ASP A 29 11.49 17.32 2.13
C ASP A 29 12.38 16.93 0.94
N LEU A 30 11.80 16.41 -0.15
CA LEU A 30 12.51 16.04 -1.38
C LEU A 30 12.38 17.08 -2.49
N GLU A 31 11.61 18.14 -2.30
CA GLU A 31 11.30 19.14 -3.34
C GLU A 31 12.57 19.78 -3.94
N HIS A 32 13.65 19.87 -3.17
CA HIS A 32 14.91 20.47 -3.58
C HIS A 32 16.05 19.46 -3.82
N ASP A 33 15.77 18.14 -3.78
CA ASP A 33 16.77 17.13 -4.15
C ASP A 33 16.86 17.01 -5.68
N GLU A 34 18.00 17.40 -6.26
CA GLU A 34 18.23 17.38 -7.72
C GLU A 34 18.09 15.97 -8.35
N ARG A 35 18.06 14.92 -7.52
CA ARG A 35 17.86 13.53 -7.95
C ARG A 35 16.40 13.12 -7.95
N TYR A 36 15.49 13.97 -7.46
CA TYR A 36 14.06 13.73 -7.38
C TYR A 36 13.31 14.61 -8.37
N THR A 37 12.46 14.02 -9.19
CA THR A 37 11.56 14.74 -10.10
C THR A 37 10.13 14.25 -9.88
N PHE A 38 9.21 15.16 -9.65
CA PHE A 38 7.78 14.86 -9.64
C PHE A 38 7.15 15.17 -11.00
N VAL A 39 6.35 14.22 -11.50
CA VAL A 39 5.53 14.39 -12.70
C VAL A 39 4.08 14.07 -12.35
N ARG A 40 3.18 15.02 -12.60
CA ARG A 40 1.75 14.77 -12.50
C ARG A 40 1.25 14.10 -13.76
N GLY A 41 0.77 12.86 -13.67
CA GLY A 41 0.28 12.12 -14.82
C GLY A 41 -0.33 10.77 -14.46
N ASP A 42 -1.06 10.22 -15.40
CA ASP A 42 -1.79 8.97 -15.26
C ASP A 42 -1.02 7.83 -15.95
N ILE A 43 -0.90 6.67 -15.32
CA ILE A 43 -0.27 5.48 -15.91
C ILE A 43 -1.05 4.93 -17.12
N ARG A 44 -2.28 5.40 -17.37
CA ARG A 44 -3.08 5.08 -18.54
C ARG A 44 -2.74 5.95 -19.77
N ASP A 45 -2.02 7.03 -19.57
CA ASP A 45 -1.60 7.96 -20.64
C ASP A 45 -0.32 7.43 -21.31
N ALA A 46 -0.51 6.69 -22.41
CA ALA A 46 0.59 6.08 -23.14
C ALA A 46 1.55 7.10 -23.73
N ASP A 47 1.05 8.24 -24.21
CA ASP A 47 1.88 9.27 -24.85
C ASP A 47 2.81 9.92 -23.83
N LEU A 48 2.27 10.30 -22.65
CA LEU A 48 3.08 10.80 -21.54
C LEU A 48 4.14 9.78 -21.09
N LEU A 49 3.76 8.51 -20.98
CA LEU A 49 4.71 7.46 -20.59
C LEU A 49 5.84 7.31 -21.60
N VAL A 50 5.55 7.35 -22.89
CA VAL A 50 6.58 7.31 -23.95
C VAL A 50 7.53 8.50 -23.81
N GLU A 51 7.02 9.72 -23.67
CA GLU A 51 7.84 10.93 -23.46
C GLU A 51 8.75 10.80 -22.24
N LEU A 52 8.24 10.25 -21.12
CA LEU A 52 9.03 10.06 -19.91
C LEU A 52 10.14 9.01 -20.09
N PHE A 53 9.86 7.89 -20.76
CA PHE A 53 10.85 6.87 -21.03
C PHE A 53 11.94 7.33 -22.00
N GLU A 54 11.61 8.20 -22.96
CA GLU A 54 12.59 8.83 -23.86
C GLU A 54 13.45 9.87 -23.14
N ALA A 55 12.84 10.70 -22.27
CA ALA A 55 13.53 11.77 -21.57
C ALA A 55 14.49 11.28 -20.47
N HIS A 56 14.12 10.21 -19.76
CA HIS A 56 14.84 9.76 -18.56
C HIS A 56 15.57 8.44 -18.69
N GLU A 57 15.35 7.70 -19.79
CA GLU A 57 16.02 6.41 -20.05
C GLU A 57 15.99 5.43 -18.87
N PHE A 58 14.83 5.22 -18.24
CA PHE A 58 14.68 4.42 -17.04
C PHE A 58 15.33 3.02 -17.15
N ASP A 59 16.05 2.61 -16.10
CA ASP A 59 16.57 1.25 -15.90
C ASP A 59 15.59 0.39 -15.10
N ALA A 60 14.75 1.00 -14.29
CA ALA A 60 13.76 0.30 -13.51
C ALA A 60 12.44 1.06 -13.38
N VAL A 61 11.35 0.31 -13.23
CA VAL A 61 10.04 0.80 -12.83
C VAL A 61 9.67 0.12 -11.51
N VAL A 62 9.29 0.90 -10.50
CA VAL A 62 8.66 0.40 -9.27
C VAL A 62 7.19 0.84 -9.32
N HIS A 63 6.32 -0.12 -9.67
CA HIS A 63 4.91 0.16 -9.91
C HIS A 63 4.07 -0.03 -8.65
N LEU A 64 3.76 1.10 -7.98
CA LEU A 64 2.88 1.16 -6.80
C LEU A 64 1.53 1.84 -7.12
N ALA A 65 1.40 2.48 -8.29
CA ALA A 65 0.18 3.20 -8.64
C ALA A 65 -1.01 2.26 -8.74
N ALA A 66 -2.06 2.52 -7.97
CA ALA A 66 -3.28 1.73 -7.96
C ALA A 66 -4.42 2.49 -7.26
N GLU A 67 -5.65 2.19 -7.65
CA GLU A 67 -6.80 2.36 -6.77
C GLU A 67 -6.75 1.26 -5.71
N SER A 68 -6.86 1.61 -4.39
CA SER A 68 -6.52 0.68 -3.31
C SER A 68 -7.55 0.58 -2.17
N HIS A 69 -8.64 1.33 -2.20
CA HIS A 69 -9.63 1.33 -1.13
C HIS A 69 -10.78 0.37 -1.44
N VAL A 70 -10.89 -0.74 -0.67
CA VAL A 70 -11.87 -1.80 -0.94
C VAL A 70 -13.32 -1.27 -0.99
N ASP A 71 -13.74 -0.42 -0.02
CA ASP A 71 -15.12 0.13 -0.02
C ASP A 71 -15.42 0.97 -1.27
N ARG A 72 -14.43 1.72 -1.77
CA ARG A 72 -14.55 2.44 -3.05
C ARG A 72 -14.66 1.49 -4.23
N SER A 73 -13.98 0.34 -4.18
CA SER A 73 -14.09 -0.67 -5.24
C SER A 73 -15.49 -1.31 -5.33
N ILE A 74 -16.21 -1.40 -4.21
CA ILE A 74 -17.58 -1.90 -4.17
C ILE A 74 -18.54 -0.89 -4.82
N THR A 75 -18.31 0.41 -4.63
CA THR A 75 -19.17 1.47 -5.17
C THR A 75 -18.83 1.85 -6.61
N ASN A 76 -17.57 1.77 -7.01
CA ASN A 76 -17.09 2.09 -8.36
C ASN A 76 -16.04 1.10 -8.85
N PRO A 77 -16.42 -0.16 -9.17
CA PRO A 77 -15.48 -1.20 -9.56
C PRO A 77 -14.73 -0.91 -10.87
N LEU A 78 -15.35 -0.22 -11.82
CA LEU A 78 -14.73 0.02 -13.13
C LEU A 78 -13.48 0.89 -13.03
N ALA A 79 -13.44 1.89 -12.16
CA ALA A 79 -12.25 2.70 -11.95
C ALA A 79 -11.03 1.85 -11.51
N PHE A 80 -11.28 0.79 -10.71
CA PHE A 80 -10.23 -0.15 -10.29
C PHE A 80 -9.72 -1.01 -11.47
N LEU A 81 -10.61 -1.46 -12.33
CA LEU A 81 -10.20 -2.22 -13.52
C LEU A 81 -9.41 -1.35 -14.50
N GLU A 82 -9.87 -0.12 -14.75
CA GLU A 82 -9.19 0.82 -15.63
C GLU A 82 -7.79 1.18 -15.12
N THR A 83 -7.67 1.56 -13.85
CA THR A 83 -6.38 1.96 -13.28
C THR A 83 -5.46 0.76 -13.06
N ASN A 84 -5.95 -0.28 -12.34
CA ASN A 84 -5.07 -1.36 -11.89
C ASN A 84 -4.73 -2.34 -13.01
N ILE A 85 -5.63 -2.59 -13.96
CA ILE A 85 -5.39 -3.55 -15.04
C ILE A 85 -4.90 -2.83 -16.29
N LEU A 86 -5.70 -1.91 -16.84
CA LEU A 86 -5.35 -1.25 -18.09
C LEU A 86 -4.15 -0.32 -17.91
N GLY A 87 -4.09 0.44 -16.81
CA GLY A 87 -2.94 1.28 -16.49
C GLY A 87 -1.64 0.46 -16.33
N THR A 88 -1.70 -0.68 -15.63
CA THR A 88 -0.55 -1.60 -15.54
C THR A 88 -0.13 -2.13 -16.92
N ALA A 89 -1.09 -2.55 -17.74
CA ALA A 89 -0.81 -3.05 -19.09
C ALA A 89 -0.19 -1.96 -19.98
N THR A 90 -0.67 -0.72 -19.91
CA THR A 90 -0.12 0.42 -20.64
C THR A 90 1.33 0.68 -20.23
N LEU A 91 1.61 0.74 -18.93
CA LEU A 91 2.96 0.95 -18.41
C LEU A 91 3.92 -0.18 -18.81
N LEU A 92 3.48 -1.44 -18.70
CA LEU A 92 4.24 -2.62 -19.15
C LEU A 92 4.58 -2.54 -20.65
N ASN A 93 3.60 -2.15 -21.48
CA ASN A 93 3.79 -2.07 -22.92
C ASN A 93 4.82 -1.00 -23.30
N VAL A 94 4.75 0.17 -22.68
CA VAL A 94 5.71 1.26 -22.92
C VAL A 94 7.10 0.85 -22.42
N ALA A 95 7.23 0.30 -21.21
CA ALA A 95 8.49 -0.18 -20.67
C ALA A 95 9.14 -1.23 -21.58
N LYS A 96 8.37 -2.24 -22.01
CA LYS A 96 8.81 -3.27 -22.95
C LYS A 96 9.35 -2.65 -24.25
N GLN A 97 8.59 -1.74 -24.85
CA GLN A 97 8.95 -1.10 -26.12
C GLN A 97 10.22 -0.26 -25.97
N ALA A 98 10.32 0.56 -24.94
CA ALA A 98 11.48 1.41 -24.68
C ALA A 98 12.75 0.57 -24.43
N TRP A 99 12.68 -0.45 -23.56
CA TRP A 99 13.83 -1.31 -23.25
C TRP A 99 14.26 -2.22 -24.41
N THR A 100 13.31 -2.67 -25.24
CA THR A 100 13.61 -3.39 -26.46
C THR A 100 14.34 -2.50 -27.46
N THR A 101 13.86 -1.29 -27.71
CA THR A 101 14.47 -0.32 -28.63
C THR A 101 15.87 0.09 -28.18
N ARG A 102 16.08 0.26 -26.86
CA ARG A 102 17.40 0.58 -26.28
C ARG A 102 18.33 -0.62 -26.17
N GLY A 103 17.85 -1.85 -26.40
CA GLY A 103 18.64 -3.07 -26.23
C GLY A 103 19.12 -3.30 -24.80
N CYS A 104 18.31 -2.97 -23.78
CA CYS A 104 18.70 -3.03 -22.38
C CYS A 104 17.80 -3.93 -21.52
N MET A 105 17.08 -4.85 -22.13
CA MET A 105 16.20 -5.81 -21.43
C MET A 105 16.95 -6.66 -20.38
N ASP A 106 18.22 -6.91 -20.56
CA ASP A 106 19.07 -7.73 -19.67
C ASP A 106 19.43 -7.00 -18.36
N ARG A 107 19.30 -5.70 -18.30
CA ARG A 107 19.64 -4.87 -17.14
C ARG A 107 18.49 -4.00 -16.62
N ALA A 108 17.34 -4.07 -17.27
CA ALA A 108 16.13 -3.39 -16.83
C ALA A 108 15.33 -4.25 -15.85
N LEU A 109 14.44 -3.63 -15.09
CA LEU A 109 13.54 -4.35 -14.18
C LEU A 109 12.19 -3.64 -14.03
N PHE A 110 11.11 -4.38 -14.24
CA PHE A 110 9.76 -3.95 -13.88
C PHE A 110 9.34 -4.61 -12.57
N TYR A 111 9.32 -3.85 -11.50
CA TYR A 111 8.90 -4.32 -10.19
C TYR A 111 7.45 -3.93 -9.90
N HIS A 112 6.56 -4.91 -9.82
CA HIS A 112 5.14 -4.73 -9.52
C HIS A 112 4.85 -4.99 -8.04
N VAL A 113 4.31 -4.00 -7.34
CA VAL A 113 3.88 -4.14 -5.95
C VAL A 113 2.39 -4.47 -5.90
N SER A 114 2.07 -5.65 -5.38
CA SER A 114 0.72 -6.18 -5.23
C SER A 114 0.34 -6.33 -3.74
N THR A 115 -0.67 -7.14 -3.44
CA THR A 115 -1.27 -7.29 -2.12
C THR A 115 -1.52 -8.77 -1.80
N ASP A 116 -1.52 -9.15 -0.54
CA ASP A 116 -1.93 -10.47 -0.06
C ASP A 116 -3.44 -10.75 -0.25
N GLU A 117 -4.24 -9.71 -0.44
CA GLU A 117 -5.68 -9.84 -0.71
C GLU A 117 -5.99 -10.63 -1.99
N VAL A 118 -5.00 -10.81 -2.89
CA VAL A 118 -5.16 -11.63 -4.10
C VAL A 118 -5.34 -13.12 -3.79
N TYR A 119 -4.87 -13.57 -2.63
CA TYR A 119 -4.96 -14.97 -2.21
C TYR A 119 -6.34 -15.36 -1.64
N GLY A 120 -7.20 -14.40 -1.33
CA GLY A 120 -8.51 -14.63 -0.71
C GLY A 120 -8.46 -14.63 0.80
N SER A 121 -9.26 -15.48 1.46
CA SER A 121 -9.41 -15.49 2.92
C SER A 121 -8.96 -16.82 3.51
N LEU A 122 -8.17 -16.74 4.58
CA LEU A 122 -7.83 -17.90 5.43
C LEU A 122 -8.93 -18.17 6.46
N GLY A 123 -9.00 -19.42 6.93
CA GLY A 123 -9.64 -19.78 8.19
C GLY A 123 -8.75 -19.47 9.40
N ASP A 124 -8.95 -20.23 10.48
CA ASP A 124 -8.25 -20.00 11.75
C ASP A 124 -6.74 -20.28 11.69
N THR A 125 -6.29 -21.05 10.73
CA THR A 125 -4.90 -21.49 10.60
C THR A 125 -4.37 -21.37 9.18
N GLY A 126 -3.06 -21.56 9.02
CA GLY A 126 -2.36 -21.51 7.74
C GLY A 126 -1.82 -20.11 7.41
N LEU A 127 -0.99 -20.04 6.37
CA LEU A 127 -0.39 -18.83 5.83
C LEU A 127 -0.46 -18.88 4.30
N PHE A 128 -0.61 -17.73 3.66
CA PHE A 128 -0.45 -17.62 2.22
C PHE A 128 1.02 -17.66 1.83
N SER A 129 1.38 -18.57 0.95
CA SER A 129 2.70 -18.61 0.30
C SER A 129 2.59 -18.12 -1.14
N GLU A 130 3.71 -17.89 -1.80
CA GLU A 130 3.77 -17.45 -3.19
C GLU A 130 3.18 -18.47 -4.18
N THR A 131 3.01 -19.72 -3.74
CA THR A 131 2.36 -20.80 -4.52
C THR A 131 0.88 -20.97 -4.21
N THR A 132 0.32 -20.22 -3.26
CA THR A 132 -1.11 -20.25 -2.97
C THR A 132 -1.90 -19.76 -4.20
N PRO A 133 -2.91 -20.51 -4.67
CA PRO A 133 -3.78 -20.05 -5.76
C PRO A 133 -4.49 -18.75 -5.39
N TYR A 134 -4.66 -17.85 -6.37
CA TYR A 134 -5.42 -16.61 -6.18
C TYR A 134 -6.93 -16.92 -6.10
N ASP A 135 -7.61 -16.34 -5.09
CA ASP A 135 -9.05 -16.40 -4.86
C ASP A 135 -9.59 -15.02 -4.41
N PRO A 136 -9.39 -13.94 -5.20
CA PRO A 136 -9.75 -12.59 -4.80
C PRO A 136 -11.27 -12.44 -4.62
N ARG A 137 -11.70 -11.76 -3.52
CA ARG A 137 -13.11 -11.67 -3.12
C ARG A 137 -13.69 -10.26 -3.14
N SER A 138 -12.93 -9.28 -3.60
CA SER A 138 -13.40 -7.90 -3.81
C SER A 138 -13.03 -7.41 -5.21
N PRO A 139 -13.71 -6.38 -5.77
CA PRO A 139 -13.28 -5.79 -7.04
C PRO A 139 -11.85 -5.25 -7.00
N TYR A 140 -11.41 -4.72 -5.86
CA TYR A 140 -10.02 -4.31 -5.65
C TYR A 140 -9.06 -5.49 -5.78
N SER A 141 -9.23 -6.54 -4.95
CA SER A 141 -8.33 -7.70 -4.98
C SER A 141 -8.36 -8.42 -6.32
N ALA A 142 -9.52 -8.50 -6.99
CA ALA A 142 -9.65 -9.04 -8.33
C ALA A 142 -8.86 -8.21 -9.37
N SER A 143 -8.89 -6.88 -9.27
CA SER A 143 -8.12 -6.01 -10.15
C SER A 143 -6.62 -6.16 -9.95
N LYS A 144 -6.16 -6.33 -8.70
CA LYS A 144 -4.75 -6.59 -8.37
C LYS A 144 -4.30 -7.98 -8.85
N ALA A 145 -5.09 -9.03 -8.60
CA ALA A 145 -4.82 -10.36 -9.12
C ALA A 145 -4.71 -10.38 -10.65
N SER A 146 -5.59 -9.64 -11.33
CA SER A 146 -5.55 -9.50 -12.79
C SER A 146 -4.29 -8.79 -13.26
N SER A 147 -3.87 -7.72 -12.59
CA SER A 147 -2.62 -7.02 -12.93
C SER A 147 -1.39 -7.90 -12.71
N ASP A 148 -1.34 -8.71 -11.64
CA ASP A 148 -0.27 -9.69 -11.41
C ASP A 148 -0.19 -10.71 -12.56
N HIS A 149 -1.34 -11.20 -13.03
CA HIS A 149 -1.38 -12.11 -14.19
C HIS A 149 -0.91 -11.42 -15.48
N VAL A 150 -1.26 -10.16 -15.71
CA VAL A 150 -0.77 -9.39 -16.85
C VAL A 150 0.75 -9.22 -16.77
N VAL A 151 1.31 -8.88 -15.61
CA VAL A 151 2.76 -8.77 -15.41
C VAL A 151 3.48 -10.09 -15.72
N ARG A 152 2.98 -11.22 -15.20
CA ARG A 152 3.52 -12.57 -15.49
C ARG A 152 3.41 -12.92 -16.97
N ALA A 153 2.30 -12.57 -17.62
CA ALA A 153 2.11 -12.80 -19.04
C ALA A 153 3.14 -12.03 -19.89
N TYR A 154 3.46 -10.79 -19.53
CA TYR A 154 4.50 -10.02 -20.21
C TYR A 154 5.89 -10.65 -20.05
N HIS A 155 6.19 -11.20 -18.86
CA HIS A 155 7.42 -11.95 -18.64
C HIS A 155 7.50 -13.20 -19.54
N HIS A 156 6.49 -14.05 -19.48
CA HIS A 156 6.49 -15.31 -20.21
C HIS A 156 6.40 -15.14 -21.75
N THR A 157 5.64 -14.14 -22.21
CA THR A 157 5.40 -13.95 -23.65
C THR A 157 6.50 -13.14 -24.32
N TYR A 158 7.00 -12.11 -23.64
CA TYR A 158 7.94 -11.14 -24.24
C TYR A 158 9.32 -11.14 -23.61
N GLY A 159 9.54 -11.95 -22.58
CA GLY A 159 10.82 -11.96 -21.84
C GLY A 159 11.06 -10.68 -21.04
N LEU A 160 9.99 -9.89 -20.73
CA LEU A 160 10.15 -8.69 -19.93
C LEU A 160 10.71 -9.05 -18.55
N PRO A 161 11.80 -8.42 -18.08
CA PRO A 161 12.35 -8.67 -16.76
C PRO A 161 11.43 -8.09 -15.69
N VAL A 162 10.69 -8.95 -14.99
CA VAL A 162 9.72 -8.55 -13.97
C VAL A 162 10.04 -9.19 -12.62
N VAL A 163 9.60 -8.56 -11.55
CA VAL A 163 9.48 -9.13 -10.22
C VAL A 163 8.18 -8.65 -9.60
N ILE A 164 7.54 -9.48 -8.76
CA ILE A 164 6.29 -9.14 -8.08
C ILE A 164 6.50 -9.26 -6.58
N SER A 165 5.85 -8.40 -5.79
CA SER A 165 5.67 -8.65 -4.36
C SER A 165 4.21 -8.52 -3.96
N ASN A 166 3.78 -9.40 -3.04
CA ASN A 166 2.48 -9.35 -2.39
C ASN A 166 2.69 -8.95 -0.94
N CYS A 167 2.27 -7.75 -0.55
CA CYS A 167 2.49 -7.26 0.81
C CYS A 167 1.25 -7.36 1.67
N SER A 168 1.47 -7.53 2.98
CA SER A 168 0.42 -7.42 3.99
C SER A 168 0.02 -5.97 4.27
N ASN A 169 -0.92 -5.75 5.20
CA ASN A 169 -1.45 -4.42 5.50
C ASN A 169 -0.37 -3.48 6.03
N ASN A 170 -0.11 -2.42 5.30
CA ASN A 170 0.89 -1.42 5.70
C ASN A 170 0.34 -0.49 6.78
N TYR A 171 1.21 -0.04 7.68
CA TYR A 171 0.96 1.04 8.62
C TYR A 171 2.20 1.89 8.83
N GLY A 172 2.04 3.10 9.32
CA GLY A 172 3.15 4.03 9.56
C GLY A 172 2.79 5.47 9.23
N SER A 173 3.80 6.32 9.16
CA SER A 173 3.67 7.73 8.83
C SER A 173 3.09 7.96 7.43
N HIS A 174 2.42 9.10 7.22
CA HIS A 174 1.88 9.58 5.94
C HIS A 174 0.82 8.66 5.30
N GLN A 175 0.28 7.66 6.01
CA GLN A 175 -0.83 6.87 5.48
C GLN A 175 -2.10 7.71 5.45
N PHE A 176 -2.82 7.67 4.31
CA PHE A 176 -4.02 8.48 4.14
C PHE A 176 -5.13 8.09 5.15
N PRO A 177 -5.81 9.06 5.78
CA PRO A 177 -6.69 8.83 6.95
C PRO A 177 -7.99 8.09 6.69
N GLU A 178 -8.24 7.56 5.50
CA GLU A 178 -9.32 6.59 5.24
C GLU A 178 -8.97 5.17 5.73
N LYS A 179 -7.68 4.89 5.97
CA LYS A 179 -7.21 3.59 6.47
C LYS A 179 -7.35 3.50 7.98
N LEU A 180 -7.52 2.27 8.49
CA LEU A 180 -7.91 1.98 9.88
C LEU A 180 -7.09 2.74 10.93
N ILE A 181 -5.76 2.60 10.91
CA ILE A 181 -4.89 3.15 11.97
C ILE A 181 -4.95 4.69 11.99
N PRO A 182 -4.67 5.42 10.91
CA PRO A 182 -4.73 6.88 10.96
C PRO A 182 -6.14 7.42 11.20
N LEU A 183 -7.18 6.74 10.71
CA LEU A 183 -8.57 7.10 10.98
C LEU A 183 -8.88 7.02 12.49
N MET A 184 -8.51 5.90 13.13
CA MET A 184 -8.75 5.73 14.56
C MET A 184 -7.97 6.75 15.39
N ILE A 185 -6.69 6.99 15.07
CA ILE A 185 -5.89 8.02 15.76
C ILE A 185 -6.57 9.39 15.65
N ARG A 186 -6.98 9.80 14.44
CA ARG A 186 -7.69 11.08 14.23
C ARG A 186 -8.96 11.15 15.05
N ASN A 187 -9.79 10.13 14.99
CA ASN A 187 -11.07 10.11 15.69
C ASN A 187 -10.89 10.10 17.22
N ILE A 188 -9.87 9.40 17.74
CA ILE A 188 -9.55 9.45 19.19
C ILE A 188 -9.13 10.87 19.59
N VAL A 189 -8.27 11.52 18.83
CA VAL A 189 -7.85 12.90 19.10
C VAL A 189 -9.04 13.85 19.13
N ASP A 190 -9.91 13.77 18.12
CA ASP A 190 -11.07 14.64 17.92
C ASP A 190 -12.30 14.23 18.77
N GLN A 191 -12.21 13.15 19.55
CA GLN A 191 -13.32 12.58 20.33
C GLN A 191 -14.55 12.25 19.46
N ARG A 192 -14.31 11.68 18.28
CA ARG A 192 -15.33 11.20 17.33
C ARG A 192 -15.53 9.69 17.47
N PRO A 193 -16.70 9.17 16.99
CA PRO A 193 -16.93 7.72 16.95
C PRO A 193 -15.81 6.94 16.27
N LEU A 194 -15.48 5.75 16.80
CA LEU A 194 -14.50 4.81 16.26
C LEU A 194 -15.27 3.69 15.54
N PRO A 195 -15.50 3.79 14.22
CA PRO A 195 -16.31 2.81 13.50
C PRO A 195 -15.56 1.48 13.36
N VAL A 196 -16.12 0.42 13.92
CA VAL A 196 -15.62 -0.96 13.83
C VAL A 196 -16.60 -1.79 13.01
N TYR A 197 -16.14 -2.35 11.90
CA TYR A 197 -16.96 -3.19 11.04
C TYR A 197 -17.32 -4.51 11.73
N GLY A 198 -18.63 -4.88 11.67
CA GLY A 198 -19.14 -6.10 12.28
C GLY A 198 -18.85 -6.13 13.77
N GLN A 199 -18.10 -7.13 14.23
CA GLN A 199 -17.62 -7.27 15.61
C GLN A 199 -16.10 -7.00 15.73
N GLY A 200 -15.46 -6.58 14.66
CA GLY A 200 -14.01 -6.33 14.62
C GLY A 200 -13.14 -7.59 14.75
N VAL A 201 -13.69 -8.77 14.47
CA VAL A 201 -12.99 -10.07 14.61
C VAL A 201 -12.04 -10.37 13.45
N ASN A 202 -12.13 -9.62 12.36
CA ASN A 202 -11.26 -9.81 11.20
C ASN A 202 -9.79 -9.61 11.60
N VAL A 203 -8.94 -10.51 11.14
CA VAL A 203 -7.49 -10.54 11.44
C VAL A 203 -6.71 -10.03 10.25
N ARG A 204 -5.73 -9.18 10.52
CA ARG A 204 -4.79 -8.65 9.52
C ARG A 204 -3.36 -8.82 10.00
N ASP A 205 -2.46 -9.14 9.08
CA ASP A 205 -1.03 -9.03 9.29
C ASP A 205 -0.59 -7.58 9.01
N TRP A 206 0.18 -6.99 9.92
CA TRP A 206 0.55 -5.58 9.88
C TRP A 206 2.04 -5.40 9.63
N LEU A 207 2.36 -4.72 8.53
CA LEU A 207 3.72 -4.44 8.06
C LEU A 207 4.06 -2.95 8.22
N TRP A 208 5.11 -2.65 8.99
CA TRP A 208 5.57 -1.27 9.12
C TRP A 208 6.11 -0.73 7.80
N VAL A 209 5.69 0.49 7.43
CA VAL A 209 5.96 1.06 6.10
C VAL A 209 7.46 1.21 5.77
N GLU A 210 8.32 1.48 6.79
CA GLU A 210 9.76 1.55 6.55
C GLU A 210 10.38 0.16 6.30
N ASP A 211 9.81 -0.89 6.90
CA ASP A 211 10.17 -2.27 6.60
C ASP A 211 9.72 -2.66 5.20
N HIS A 212 8.50 -2.27 4.80
CA HIS A 212 8.07 -2.47 3.41
C HIS A 212 8.98 -1.72 2.43
N ALA A 213 9.31 -0.46 2.70
CA ALA A 213 10.25 0.29 1.87
C ALA A 213 11.63 -0.40 1.79
N SER A 214 12.07 -1.06 2.89
CA SER A 214 13.31 -1.83 2.90
C SER A 214 13.22 -3.12 2.09
N ALA A 215 12.06 -3.80 2.13
CA ALA A 215 11.81 -4.96 1.29
C ALA A 215 11.82 -4.59 -0.20
N ILE A 216 11.14 -3.49 -0.56
CA ILE A 216 11.13 -2.97 -1.94
C ILE A 216 12.57 -2.70 -2.41
N ASP A 217 13.38 -2.04 -1.60
CA ASP A 217 14.78 -1.74 -1.93
C ASP A 217 15.61 -3.03 -2.16
N VAL A 218 15.46 -4.00 -1.28
CA VAL A 218 16.16 -5.30 -1.38
C VAL A 218 15.70 -6.09 -2.61
N ILE A 219 14.39 -6.15 -2.87
CA ILE A 219 13.83 -6.85 -4.04
C ILE A 219 14.23 -6.15 -5.34
N LEU A 220 14.17 -4.81 -5.38
CA LEU A 220 14.59 -4.03 -6.56
C LEU A 220 16.05 -4.27 -6.93
N THR A 221 16.92 -4.41 -5.94
CA THR A 221 18.38 -4.51 -6.16
C THR A 221 18.90 -5.93 -6.26
N ARG A 222 18.21 -6.93 -5.69
CA ARG A 222 18.70 -8.32 -5.57
C ARG A 222 17.64 -9.37 -5.90
N GLY A 223 16.40 -8.98 -6.19
CA GLY A 223 15.32 -9.89 -6.55
C GLY A 223 15.60 -10.64 -7.84
N TRP A 224 15.14 -11.87 -7.93
CA TRP A 224 15.31 -12.69 -9.11
C TRP A 224 14.22 -12.40 -10.13
N VAL A 225 14.61 -12.17 -11.37
CA VAL A 225 13.68 -11.93 -12.47
C VAL A 225 12.73 -13.13 -12.63
N GLY A 226 11.44 -12.84 -12.73
CA GLY A 226 10.38 -13.83 -12.83
C GLY A 226 9.84 -14.33 -11.48
N ASP A 227 10.49 -13.96 -10.36
CA ASP A 227 10.10 -14.41 -9.02
C ASP A 227 8.98 -13.55 -8.42
N THR A 228 8.33 -14.10 -7.42
CA THR A 228 7.33 -13.42 -6.59
C THR A 228 7.75 -13.53 -5.13
N TYR A 229 7.59 -12.46 -4.37
CA TYR A 229 7.96 -12.41 -2.95
C TYR A 229 6.78 -11.94 -2.10
N ASN A 230 6.42 -12.72 -1.10
CA ASN A 230 5.53 -12.28 -0.05
C ASN A 230 6.28 -11.39 0.95
N VAL A 231 5.69 -10.26 1.30
CA VAL A 231 6.27 -9.29 2.24
C VAL A 231 5.31 -9.10 3.40
N GLY A 232 5.52 -9.83 4.50
CA GLY A 232 4.67 -9.84 5.68
C GLY A 232 5.33 -9.20 6.89
N GLY A 233 4.51 -8.67 7.80
CA GLY A 233 4.96 -8.13 9.08
C GLY A 233 5.11 -9.21 10.15
N LEU A 234 4.52 -10.40 9.95
CA LEU A 234 4.41 -11.49 10.92
C LEU A 234 3.68 -11.05 12.21
N ASN A 235 2.75 -10.11 12.08
CA ASN A 235 2.05 -9.45 13.17
C ASN A 235 0.54 -9.51 12.95
N GLU A 236 -0.08 -10.62 13.35
CA GLU A 236 -1.52 -10.81 13.20
C GLU A 236 -2.30 -10.18 14.37
N TRP A 237 -3.22 -9.27 14.06
CA TRP A 237 -4.09 -8.62 15.05
C TRP A 237 -5.55 -8.62 14.58
N ARG A 238 -6.47 -8.91 15.51
CA ARG A 238 -7.90 -8.62 15.27
C ARG A 238 -8.09 -7.11 15.25
N ASN A 239 -8.97 -6.63 14.37
CA ASN A 239 -9.23 -5.19 14.24
C ASN A 239 -9.67 -4.57 15.58
N ILE A 240 -10.51 -5.24 16.37
CA ILE A 240 -10.97 -4.72 17.66
C ILE A 240 -9.82 -4.62 18.67
N ASP A 241 -8.89 -5.59 18.71
CA ASP A 241 -7.74 -5.55 19.62
C ASP A 241 -6.78 -4.43 19.24
N LEU A 242 -6.59 -4.21 17.94
CA LEU A 242 -5.83 -3.07 17.44
C LEU A 242 -6.46 -1.73 17.84
N VAL A 243 -7.78 -1.59 17.73
CA VAL A 243 -8.49 -0.37 18.15
C VAL A 243 -8.29 -0.12 19.64
N HIS A 244 -8.39 -1.17 20.48
CA HIS A 244 -8.10 -1.04 21.91
C HIS A 244 -6.66 -0.61 22.18
N LYS A 245 -5.69 -1.15 21.43
CA LYS A 245 -4.28 -0.76 21.57
C LYS A 245 -4.03 0.68 21.14
N LEU A 246 -4.67 1.15 20.08
CA LEU A 246 -4.61 2.55 19.65
C LEU A 246 -5.20 3.50 20.70
N ILE A 247 -6.33 3.14 21.32
CA ILE A 247 -6.94 3.92 22.42
C ILE A 247 -5.94 4.04 23.59
N GLU A 248 -5.34 2.90 24.00
CA GLU A 248 -4.35 2.88 25.08
C GLU A 248 -3.20 3.86 24.79
N LEU A 249 -2.61 3.76 23.59
CA LEU A 249 -1.45 4.58 23.22
C LEU A 249 -1.80 6.07 23.09
N VAL A 250 -2.90 6.40 22.40
CA VAL A 250 -3.29 7.80 22.16
C VAL A 250 -3.77 8.46 23.44
N ASP A 251 -4.61 7.79 24.27
CA ASP A 251 -5.06 8.35 25.55
C ASP A 251 -3.88 8.61 26.47
N ALA A 252 -2.91 7.68 26.56
CA ALA A 252 -1.70 7.88 27.36
C ALA A 252 -0.87 9.09 26.91
N GLN A 253 -0.64 9.24 25.60
CA GLN A 253 0.11 10.37 25.02
C GLN A 253 -0.60 11.73 25.24
N LEU A 254 -1.92 11.72 25.26
CA LEU A 254 -2.72 12.92 25.52
C LEU A 254 -2.98 13.18 27.03
N GLY A 255 -2.39 12.37 27.93
CA GLY A 255 -2.57 12.50 29.38
C GLY A 255 -4.00 12.21 29.84
N ARG A 256 -4.77 11.42 29.09
CA ARG A 256 -6.13 11.02 29.43
C ARG A 256 -6.13 9.79 30.35
N PRO A 257 -7.19 9.57 31.14
CA PRO A 257 -7.32 8.33 31.92
C PRO A 257 -7.31 7.09 31.03
N GLU A 258 -6.81 5.97 31.54
CA GLU A 258 -6.82 4.69 30.84
C GLU A 258 -8.22 4.34 30.33
N GLY A 259 -8.31 4.07 29.02
CA GLY A 259 -9.55 3.68 28.37
C GLY A 259 -10.60 4.80 28.23
N HIS A 260 -10.21 6.05 28.41
CA HIS A 260 -11.06 7.23 28.24
C HIS A 260 -11.85 7.17 26.92
N SER A 261 -11.17 6.84 25.83
CA SER A 261 -11.78 6.82 24.48
C SER A 261 -12.49 5.51 24.12
N LYS A 262 -12.57 4.50 25.03
CA LYS A 262 -13.29 3.24 24.76
C LYS A 262 -14.77 3.44 24.48
N ALA A 263 -15.39 4.42 25.11
CA ALA A 263 -16.81 4.75 24.88
C ALA A 263 -17.12 5.27 23.46
N LEU A 264 -16.09 5.61 22.68
CA LEU A 264 -16.24 6.06 21.30
C LEU A 264 -16.39 4.89 20.31
N ILE A 265 -16.09 3.64 20.71
CA ILE A 265 -16.22 2.47 19.84
C ILE A 265 -17.67 2.32 19.40
N THR A 266 -17.90 2.30 18.10
CA THR A 266 -19.21 2.14 17.48
C THR A 266 -19.14 1.01 16.47
N PHE A 267 -19.89 -0.06 16.72
CA PHE A 267 -20.00 -1.16 15.76
C PHE A 267 -20.92 -0.77 14.62
N VAL A 268 -20.43 -0.90 13.40
CA VAL A 268 -21.16 -0.56 12.18
C VAL A 268 -21.39 -1.79 11.32
N THR A 269 -22.35 -1.71 10.38
CA THR A 269 -22.63 -2.80 9.44
C THR A 269 -21.36 -3.22 8.71
N ASP A 270 -21.09 -4.52 8.67
CA ASP A 270 -19.92 -5.05 8.00
C ASP A 270 -19.99 -4.84 6.47
N ARG A 271 -18.85 -4.75 5.84
CA ARG A 271 -18.77 -4.58 4.39
C ARG A 271 -19.01 -5.91 3.67
N ALA A 272 -19.57 -5.85 2.46
CA ALA A 272 -19.71 -7.03 1.63
C ALA A 272 -18.35 -7.63 1.24
N GLY A 273 -18.24 -8.96 1.30
CA GLY A 273 -17.00 -9.66 0.95
C GLY A 273 -15.82 -9.40 1.90
N HIS A 274 -16.12 -9.14 3.18
CA HIS A 274 -15.08 -8.88 4.18
C HIS A 274 -14.38 -10.18 4.60
N ASP A 275 -13.18 -10.39 4.09
CA ASP A 275 -12.36 -11.57 4.40
C ASP A 275 -12.04 -11.64 5.90
N LEU A 276 -12.11 -12.87 6.44
CA LEU A 276 -11.93 -13.10 7.86
C LEU A 276 -10.48 -12.89 8.30
N ARG A 277 -9.51 -13.49 7.60
CA ARG A 277 -8.12 -13.47 8.04
C ARG A 277 -7.17 -13.42 6.85
N TYR A 278 -6.18 -12.54 6.96
CA TYR A 278 -4.98 -12.51 6.13
C TYR A 278 -3.76 -12.78 7.00
N ALA A 279 -2.93 -13.70 6.56
CA ALA A 279 -1.63 -13.98 7.16
C ALA A 279 -0.70 -14.52 6.08
N ILE A 280 0.50 -13.99 6.00
CA ILE A 280 1.41 -14.21 4.87
C ILE A 280 2.70 -14.90 5.34
N ASP A 281 3.19 -15.83 4.56
CA ASP A 281 4.50 -16.45 4.75
C ASP A 281 5.56 -15.69 3.97
N ALA A 282 6.44 -14.99 4.66
CA ALA A 282 7.56 -14.24 4.07
C ALA A 282 8.89 -15.02 4.10
N SER A 283 8.87 -16.31 4.41
CA SER A 283 10.07 -17.13 4.52
C SER A 283 10.87 -17.25 3.23
N HIS A 284 10.21 -17.18 2.07
CA HIS A 284 10.88 -17.17 0.77
C HIS A 284 11.77 -15.92 0.60
N LEU A 285 11.25 -14.74 0.95
CA LEU A 285 12.00 -13.49 0.92
C LEU A 285 13.20 -13.52 1.88
N GLU A 286 13.01 -14.03 3.10
CA GLU A 286 14.09 -14.20 4.07
C GLU A 286 15.16 -15.16 3.55
N ALA A 287 14.77 -16.34 3.08
CA ALA A 287 15.70 -17.35 2.59
C ALA A 287 16.48 -16.90 1.36
N ARG A 288 15.84 -16.18 0.43
CA ARG A 288 16.45 -15.77 -0.83
C ARG A 288 17.29 -14.51 -0.73
N LEU A 289 16.80 -13.52 0.02
CA LEU A 289 17.35 -12.16 0.03
C LEU A 289 17.83 -11.70 1.42
N GLY A 290 17.56 -12.50 2.48
CA GLY A 290 17.97 -12.20 3.85
C GLY A 290 17.18 -11.07 4.50
N TRP A 291 16.01 -10.73 3.95
CA TRP A 291 15.17 -9.67 4.50
C TRP A 291 14.18 -10.24 5.54
N LYS A 292 13.99 -9.48 6.60
CA LYS A 292 12.94 -9.69 7.61
C LYS A 292 12.53 -8.37 8.23
N PRO A 293 11.33 -8.28 8.85
CA PRO A 293 10.91 -7.09 9.60
C PRO A 293 11.95 -6.70 10.67
N SER A 294 12.12 -5.40 10.88
CA SER A 294 13.15 -4.85 11.77
C SER A 294 12.64 -4.40 13.13
N VAL A 295 11.33 -4.18 13.27
CA VAL A 295 10.69 -3.72 14.51
C VAL A 295 9.51 -4.63 14.88
N THR A 296 9.18 -4.67 16.16
CA THR A 296 7.94 -5.29 16.64
C THR A 296 6.74 -4.42 16.27
N PHE A 297 5.54 -5.01 16.26
CA PHE A 297 4.33 -4.24 15.97
C PHE A 297 4.11 -3.13 17.00
N GLU A 298 4.35 -3.41 18.26
CA GLU A 298 4.19 -2.47 19.36
C GLU A 298 5.11 -1.26 19.21
N GLU A 299 6.38 -1.48 18.85
CA GLU A 299 7.36 -0.39 18.61
C GLU A 299 6.95 0.46 17.39
N GLY A 300 6.61 -0.19 16.29
CA GLY A 300 6.17 0.48 15.07
C GLY A 300 4.86 1.25 15.27
N LEU A 301 3.89 0.68 16.01
CA LEU A 301 2.62 1.32 16.29
C LEU A 301 2.79 2.54 17.21
N ALA A 302 3.60 2.44 18.26
CA ALA A 302 3.92 3.56 19.13
C ALA A 302 4.56 4.72 18.34
N GLY A 303 5.58 4.43 17.52
CA GLY A 303 6.19 5.43 16.66
C GLY A 303 5.22 6.02 15.62
N THR A 304 4.24 5.24 15.17
CA THR A 304 3.18 5.73 14.27
C THR A 304 2.26 6.70 14.99
N VAL A 305 1.81 6.38 16.20
CA VAL A 305 0.99 7.29 17.04
C VAL A 305 1.74 8.59 17.31
N ASP A 306 3.01 8.49 17.74
CA ASP A 306 3.86 9.67 18.00
C ASP A 306 3.95 10.58 16.77
N TRP A 307 4.15 9.97 15.58
CA TRP A 307 4.23 10.74 14.35
C TRP A 307 2.92 11.48 14.04
N TYR A 308 1.76 10.84 14.14
CA TYR A 308 0.47 11.49 13.85
C TYR A 308 0.17 12.60 14.86
N LEU A 309 0.47 12.42 16.14
CA LEU A 309 0.26 13.44 17.17
C LEU A 309 1.17 14.65 16.96
N ALA A 310 2.40 14.44 16.49
CA ALA A 310 3.35 15.51 16.17
C ALA A 310 3.04 16.22 14.84
N ASN A 311 2.27 15.61 13.94
CA ASN A 311 2.00 16.13 12.58
C ASN A 311 0.51 16.44 12.36
N GLY A 312 -0.18 17.03 13.34
CA GLY A 312 -1.58 17.40 13.24
C GLY A 312 -1.89 18.31 12.06
N ALA A 313 -1.02 19.28 11.75
CA ALA A 313 -1.19 20.17 10.60
C ALA A 313 -1.20 19.41 9.25
N TRP A 314 -0.34 18.40 9.09
CA TRP A 314 -0.38 17.53 7.91
C TRP A 314 -1.70 16.77 7.86
N MET A 315 -2.16 16.23 8.99
CA MET A 315 -3.44 15.52 9.07
C MET A 315 -4.61 16.44 8.68
N ASP A 316 -4.64 17.68 9.14
CA ASP A 316 -5.67 18.66 8.80
C ASP A 316 -5.66 19.01 7.30
N GLU A 317 -4.48 19.14 6.70
CA GLU A 317 -4.32 19.40 5.27
C GLU A 317 -4.90 18.25 4.43
N VAL A 318 -4.51 17.01 4.71
CA VAL A 318 -4.93 15.85 3.91
C VAL A 318 -6.39 15.43 4.15
N THR A 319 -7.00 15.82 5.26
CA THR A 319 -8.41 15.54 5.57
C THR A 319 -9.37 16.68 5.22
N SER A 320 -8.89 17.73 4.55
CA SER A 320 -9.73 18.83 4.07
C SER A 320 -10.51 18.47 2.80
N GLY A 321 -11.57 19.22 2.51
CA GLY A 321 -12.25 19.15 1.21
C GLY A 321 -12.97 17.83 0.93
N GLU A 322 -12.63 17.15 -0.17
CA GLU A 322 -13.32 15.93 -0.66
C GLU A 322 -13.31 14.77 0.33
N TYR A 323 -12.27 14.67 1.17
CA TYR A 323 -12.21 13.64 2.21
C TYR A 323 -13.33 13.78 3.25
N GLN A 324 -13.63 14.99 3.70
CA GLN A 324 -14.70 15.22 4.69
C GLN A 324 -16.06 14.80 4.12
N GLN A 325 -16.33 15.15 2.86
CA GLN A 325 -17.58 14.75 2.19
C GLN A 325 -17.68 13.23 2.07
N TYR A 326 -16.58 12.56 1.67
CA TYR A 326 -16.55 11.10 1.62
C TYR A 326 -16.79 10.47 2.99
N TYR A 327 -16.12 10.96 4.04
CA TYR A 327 -16.26 10.46 5.41
C TYR A 327 -17.71 10.54 5.92
N GLU A 328 -18.33 11.70 5.76
CA GLU A 328 -19.71 11.92 6.17
C GLU A 328 -20.69 10.98 5.43
N GLN A 329 -20.57 10.87 4.11
CA GLN A 329 -21.43 10.00 3.30
C GLN A 329 -21.23 8.51 3.63
N HIS A 330 -19.99 8.10 3.88
CA HIS A 330 -19.64 6.70 4.08
C HIS A 330 -20.12 6.17 5.44
N TYR A 331 -19.98 6.97 6.50
CA TYR A 331 -20.30 6.54 7.85
C TYR A 331 -21.70 6.96 8.32
N ALA A 332 -22.30 8.04 7.80
CA ALA A 332 -23.65 8.46 8.15
C ALA A 332 -24.73 7.40 7.85
N ASN A 333 -24.49 6.54 6.85
CA ASN A 333 -25.44 5.52 6.39
C ASN A 333 -25.14 4.11 6.93
N ARG A 334 -24.19 3.95 7.83
CA ARG A 334 -23.75 2.64 8.36
C ARG A 334 -24.07 2.41 9.85
N GLY A 335 -24.73 3.38 10.49
CA GLY A 335 -25.19 3.30 11.88
C GLY A 335 -26.47 2.50 12.08
#